data_13b7eb9d38f13b9c0194b77a984e2b1f
#
_entry.id   13b7eb9d38f13b9c0194b77a984e2b1f
#
_cell.length_a   1.000
_cell.length_b   1.000
_cell.length_c   1.000
_cell.angle_alpha   90.00
_cell.angle_beta   90.00
_cell.angle_gamma   90.00
#
_symmetry.space_group_name_H-M   'P 1'
#
loop_
_entity.id
_entity.type
_entity.pdbx_description
1 polymer ?
#
loop_
_entity_poly.entity_id
_entity_poly.type
_entity_poly.pdbx_seq_one_letter_code
_entity_poly.pdbx_strand_id
1 'polypeptide(L)'
;MSKPVVAIVGRPNVGKSSLFNTIYGERISIVHDTPGVTRDRIYAETSWSGRDFIMIDTGGIEPDTGDDVILQQMRIQAEIAIETADVILFMCDLKSGLTAADEEIAVMLRKAGRPVVVCVNKSDYVGEQPPEFYEFYNLGLEDVCAISAAHKLGLGEMLDLIISKFPPADESEEQDETVRVAIIGRPNAGKSSLSNRLAGAERSIVSNIAGTTRDTIDSHIENEYGSFTIVDTAGMRKKGKIEDVIERYSMVRALAAVDRADVCVILVDAEAGVTEQDARIAGLAHDNGKASVIVINKWDLIEKQTGTLETMEKIVKDRLPFMDYAPVLFISAKTGQRVDKLFGLIKTVYENSKKRLTTSVLNKMISEAVTQVPTPQDKGRHLRIYYGTQVSVQPPTFALFVNDKELSHFSYERYLENQLRRNFGFEGVPIRLLLRNKNGEED
;
A
#
# COMPACT_ATOMS: atom_id res chain seq x y z
N MET A 1 3.17 -6.93 10.54
CA MET A 1 4.52 -6.89 9.90
C MET A 1 4.40 -6.19 8.55
N SER A 2 5.25 -5.19 8.25
CA SER A 2 5.32 -4.59 6.93
C SER A 2 5.92 -5.59 5.94
N LYS A 3 5.32 -5.71 4.75
CA LYS A 3 5.85 -6.58 3.70
C LYS A 3 7.10 -5.94 3.08
N PRO A 4 8.19 -6.68 2.85
CA PRO A 4 9.34 -6.16 2.10
C PRO A 4 8.92 -5.67 0.71
N VAL A 5 9.54 -4.59 0.25
CA VAL A 5 9.28 -3.98 -1.06
C VAL A 5 10.41 -4.29 -2.02
N VAL A 6 10.09 -4.84 -3.19
CA VAL A 6 11.02 -5.13 -4.28
C VAL A 6 10.70 -4.22 -5.46
N ALA A 7 11.63 -3.34 -5.86
CA ALA A 7 11.44 -2.47 -7.02
C ALA A 7 12.23 -2.97 -8.22
N ILE A 8 11.57 -3.07 -9.38
CA ILE A 8 12.20 -3.47 -10.64
C ILE A 8 12.70 -2.21 -11.36
N VAL A 9 13.99 -2.14 -11.63
CA VAL A 9 14.67 -1.03 -12.33
C VAL A 9 15.38 -1.57 -13.57
N GLY A 10 15.49 -0.79 -14.63
CA GLY A 10 16.23 -1.17 -15.82
C GLY A 10 15.79 -0.39 -17.06
N ARG A 11 16.53 -0.54 -18.15
CA ARG A 11 16.24 0.13 -19.44
C ARG A 11 14.84 -0.21 -19.96
N PRO A 12 14.27 0.61 -20.84
CA PRO A 12 13.10 0.23 -21.64
C PRO A 12 13.37 -1.08 -22.40
N ASN A 13 12.35 -1.89 -22.57
CA ASN A 13 12.36 -3.15 -23.35
C ASN A 13 13.27 -4.29 -22.83
N VAL A 14 13.86 -4.18 -21.63
CA VAL A 14 14.59 -5.31 -21.02
C VAL A 14 13.64 -6.39 -20.47
N GLY A 15 12.33 -6.12 -20.42
CA GLY A 15 11.30 -7.10 -20.04
C GLY A 15 10.77 -6.94 -18.62
N LYS A 16 10.89 -5.73 -18.01
CA LYS A 16 10.36 -5.44 -16.64
C LYS A 16 8.89 -5.82 -16.50
N SER A 17 8.03 -5.26 -17.35
CA SER A 17 6.59 -5.53 -17.30
C SER A 17 6.23 -6.97 -17.69
N SER A 18 7.05 -7.63 -18.52
CA SER A 18 6.89 -9.06 -18.81
C SER A 18 7.15 -9.90 -17.57
N LEU A 19 8.23 -9.62 -16.84
CA LEU A 19 8.54 -10.29 -15.59
C LEU A 19 7.45 -10.05 -14.55
N PHE A 20 7.08 -8.79 -14.37
CA PHE A 20 6.00 -8.40 -13.44
C PHE A 20 4.69 -9.13 -13.74
N ASN A 21 4.25 -9.15 -15.02
CA ASN A 21 3.04 -9.86 -15.42
C ASN A 21 3.15 -11.38 -15.27
N THR A 22 4.33 -11.97 -15.47
CA THR A 22 4.54 -13.40 -15.29
C THR A 22 4.40 -13.79 -13.81
N ILE A 23 5.00 -13.02 -12.91
CA ILE A 23 4.88 -13.27 -11.46
C ILE A 23 3.46 -13.00 -10.98
N TYR A 24 2.81 -11.94 -11.47
CA TYR A 24 1.43 -11.61 -11.14
C TYR A 24 0.41 -12.64 -11.66
N GLY A 25 0.63 -13.19 -12.87
CA GLY A 25 -0.30 -14.11 -13.53
C GLY A 25 -0.17 -15.57 -13.07
N GLU A 26 0.90 -15.94 -12.38
CA GLU A 26 0.99 -17.23 -11.70
C GLU A 26 0.31 -17.14 -10.34
N ARG A 27 -0.22 -18.24 -9.80
CA ARG A 27 -0.86 -18.33 -8.46
C ARG A 27 0.05 -17.92 -7.29
N ILE A 28 1.12 -17.20 -7.57
CA ILE A 28 2.09 -16.63 -6.64
C ILE A 28 1.57 -15.30 -6.04
N SER A 29 0.62 -14.62 -6.70
CA SER A 29 0.07 -13.36 -6.21
C SER A 29 -1.36 -13.50 -5.66
N ILE A 30 -1.60 -12.90 -4.51
CA ILE A 30 -2.93 -12.79 -3.89
C ILE A 30 -3.65 -11.62 -4.57
N VAL A 31 -4.63 -11.93 -5.43
CA VAL A 31 -5.42 -10.93 -6.14
C VAL A 31 -6.66 -10.57 -5.33
N HIS A 32 -6.80 -9.31 -4.94
CA HIS A 32 -8.06 -8.75 -4.44
C HIS A 32 -8.69 -7.91 -5.55
N ASP A 33 -9.76 -8.44 -6.17
CA ASP A 33 -10.58 -7.68 -7.14
C ASP A 33 -11.59 -6.80 -6.37
N THR A 34 -11.27 -5.51 -6.22
CA THR A 34 -12.22 -4.52 -5.69
C THR A 34 -12.87 -3.78 -6.87
N PRO A 35 -14.20 -3.82 -7.07
CA PRO A 35 -14.87 -3.09 -8.13
C PRO A 35 -14.76 -1.58 -7.93
N GLY A 36 -14.23 -0.86 -8.91
CA GLY A 36 -14.21 0.62 -8.94
C GLY A 36 -12.83 1.27 -8.90
N VAL A 37 -11.74 0.51 -8.74
CA VAL A 37 -10.37 1.03 -8.84
C VAL A 37 -9.81 0.67 -10.22
N THR A 38 -9.44 1.66 -11.01
CA THR A 38 -8.80 1.45 -12.33
C THR A 38 -7.46 0.74 -12.14
N ARG A 39 -7.27 -0.38 -12.89
CA ARG A 39 -6.10 -1.26 -12.89
C ARG A 39 -4.86 -0.56 -13.46
N ASP A 40 -4.24 0.36 -12.75
CA ASP A 40 -2.85 0.74 -13.04
C ASP A 40 -1.95 -0.29 -12.36
N ARG A 41 -1.40 -1.23 -13.14
CA ARG A 41 -0.56 -2.35 -12.70
C ARG A 41 0.87 -1.89 -12.34
N ILE A 42 1.01 -1.04 -11.33
CA ILE A 42 2.32 -0.53 -10.89
C ILE A 42 2.92 -1.41 -9.79
N TYR A 43 2.09 -2.14 -9.03
CA TYR A 43 2.52 -3.01 -7.94
C TYR A 43 1.71 -4.31 -7.88
N ALA A 44 2.31 -5.34 -7.30
CA ALA A 44 1.65 -6.62 -7.01
C ALA A 44 2.09 -7.15 -5.65
N GLU A 45 1.15 -7.65 -4.87
CA GLU A 45 1.47 -8.48 -3.71
C GLU A 45 1.79 -9.89 -4.19
N THR A 46 2.89 -10.44 -3.70
CA THR A 46 3.40 -11.73 -4.12
C THR A 46 3.88 -12.52 -2.90
N SER A 47 3.84 -13.85 -2.99
CA SER A 47 4.33 -14.75 -1.96
C SER A 47 5.27 -15.79 -2.57
N TRP A 48 6.43 -16.00 -1.95
CA TRP A 48 7.37 -17.03 -2.34
C TRP A 48 8.01 -17.68 -1.11
N SER A 49 8.05 -19.01 -1.08
CA SER A 49 8.61 -19.78 0.06
C SER A 49 8.04 -19.35 1.43
N GLY A 50 6.75 -18.96 1.49
CA GLY A 50 6.08 -18.52 2.71
C GLY A 50 6.41 -17.10 3.17
N ARG A 51 7.10 -16.31 2.34
CA ARG A 51 7.40 -14.88 2.59
C ARG A 51 6.59 -14.01 1.64
N ASP A 52 5.72 -13.17 2.19
CA ASP A 52 4.96 -12.18 1.44
C ASP A 52 5.79 -10.93 1.20
N PHE A 53 5.68 -10.34 0.01
CA PHE A 53 6.34 -9.08 -0.34
C PHE A 53 5.56 -8.31 -1.42
N ILE A 54 5.90 -7.04 -1.60
CA ILE A 54 5.31 -6.18 -2.63
C ILE A 54 6.32 -6.00 -3.75
N MET A 55 5.94 -6.30 -4.98
CA MET A 55 6.75 -6.03 -6.16
C MET A 55 6.23 -4.77 -6.87
N ILE A 56 7.14 -3.88 -7.27
CA ILE A 56 6.82 -2.61 -7.94
C ILE A 56 7.48 -2.59 -9.32
N ASP A 57 6.69 -2.40 -10.39
CA ASP A 57 7.19 -2.13 -11.75
C ASP A 57 7.42 -0.63 -11.93
N THR A 58 8.68 -0.19 -11.84
CA THR A 58 9.02 1.22 -12.10
C THR A 58 9.00 1.57 -13.59
N GLY A 59 8.99 0.58 -14.50
CA GLY A 59 8.97 0.77 -15.96
C GLY A 59 7.66 1.34 -16.50
N GLY A 60 6.54 1.16 -15.77
CA GLY A 60 5.28 1.83 -16.09
C GLY A 60 5.29 3.34 -15.87
N ILE A 61 6.41 3.94 -15.45
CA ILE A 61 6.59 5.38 -15.12
C ILE A 61 7.20 6.16 -16.30
N GLU A 62 7.01 5.72 -17.53
CA GLU A 62 7.65 6.35 -18.72
C GLU A 62 6.88 7.58 -19.22
N PRO A 63 7.51 8.79 -19.33
CA PRO A 63 7.00 9.87 -20.17
C PRO A 63 7.35 9.62 -21.64
N ASP A 64 6.43 9.97 -22.53
CA ASP A 64 6.53 9.83 -23.99
C ASP A 64 7.51 10.86 -24.60
N THR A 65 8.85 10.63 -24.62
CA THR A 65 9.77 11.50 -25.40
C THR A 65 11.19 10.92 -25.56
N GLY A 66 11.78 11.03 -26.69
CA GLY A 66 13.10 10.93 -27.33
C GLY A 66 14.37 10.37 -26.59
N ASP A 67 15.43 10.04 -27.38
CA ASP A 67 16.58 9.21 -26.96
C ASP A 67 17.49 9.73 -25.82
N ASP A 68 17.62 11.04 -25.59
CA ASP A 68 18.32 11.59 -24.40
C ASP A 68 17.56 11.35 -23.08
N VAL A 69 16.34 10.87 -23.17
CA VAL A 69 15.40 10.65 -22.09
C VAL A 69 15.60 9.30 -21.40
N ILE A 70 16.16 8.29 -22.09
CA ILE A 70 16.31 6.91 -21.55
C ILE A 70 17.12 6.91 -20.24
N LEU A 71 18.27 7.56 -20.26
CA LEU A 71 19.14 7.61 -19.08
C LEU A 71 18.49 8.41 -17.93
N GLN A 72 17.83 9.51 -18.26
CA GLN A 72 17.10 10.30 -17.26
C GLN A 72 15.94 9.52 -16.64
N GLN A 73 15.22 8.74 -17.45
CA GLN A 73 14.15 7.84 -16.98
C GLN A 73 14.71 6.77 -16.05
N MET A 74 15.81 6.11 -16.43
CA MET A 74 16.46 5.11 -15.60
C MET A 74 16.96 5.69 -14.27
N ARG A 75 17.51 6.90 -14.28
CA ARG A 75 17.92 7.59 -13.05
C ARG A 75 16.74 7.83 -12.11
N ILE A 76 15.61 8.28 -12.64
CA ILE A 76 14.37 8.49 -11.85
C ILE A 76 13.88 7.17 -11.29
N GLN A 77 13.85 6.10 -12.09
CA GLN A 77 13.46 4.76 -11.63
C GLN A 77 14.40 4.27 -10.51
N ALA A 78 15.72 4.48 -10.67
CA ALA A 78 16.70 4.12 -9.65
C ALA A 78 16.53 4.93 -8.37
N GLU A 79 16.28 6.24 -8.45
CA GLU A 79 16.01 7.10 -7.30
C GLU A 79 14.77 6.64 -6.54
N ILE A 80 13.68 6.32 -7.25
CA ILE A 80 12.45 5.78 -6.65
C ILE A 80 12.74 4.46 -5.93
N ALA A 81 13.44 3.54 -6.58
CA ALA A 81 13.77 2.24 -6.02
C ALA A 81 14.66 2.38 -4.77
N ILE A 82 15.67 3.24 -4.81
CA ILE A 82 16.57 3.51 -3.68
C ILE A 82 15.79 4.05 -2.46
N GLU A 83 14.81 4.91 -2.70
CA GLU A 83 14.03 5.51 -1.62
C GLU A 83 12.96 4.58 -1.04
N THR A 84 12.37 3.71 -1.86
CA THR A 84 11.16 2.96 -1.47
C THR A 84 11.37 1.46 -1.27
N ALA A 85 12.37 0.85 -1.91
CA ALA A 85 12.56 -0.60 -1.89
C ALA A 85 13.49 -1.08 -0.78
N ASP A 86 13.20 -2.27 -0.27
CA ASP A 86 14.09 -3.05 0.60
C ASP A 86 15.12 -3.81 -0.22
N VAL A 87 14.72 -4.28 -1.43
CA VAL A 87 15.60 -4.94 -2.40
C VAL A 87 15.33 -4.37 -3.79
N ILE A 88 16.35 -4.10 -4.54
CA ILE A 88 16.26 -3.59 -5.92
C ILE A 88 16.59 -4.72 -6.88
N LEU A 89 15.66 -5.01 -7.81
CA LEU A 89 15.86 -5.93 -8.91
C LEU A 89 16.31 -5.13 -10.16
N PHE A 90 17.59 -5.13 -10.45
CA PHE A 90 18.16 -4.41 -11.59
C PHE A 90 18.15 -5.30 -12.83
N MET A 91 17.22 -5.04 -13.76
CA MET A 91 17.03 -5.83 -14.97
C MET A 91 17.91 -5.35 -16.12
N CYS A 92 18.70 -6.27 -16.67
CA CYS A 92 19.49 -6.13 -17.88
C CYS A 92 19.01 -7.09 -18.97
N ASP A 93 19.47 -6.91 -20.21
CA ASP A 93 19.10 -7.72 -21.37
C ASP A 93 20.33 -8.40 -21.95
N LEU A 94 20.38 -9.74 -21.90
CA LEU A 94 21.49 -10.53 -22.41
C LEU A 94 21.77 -10.28 -23.91
N LYS A 95 20.70 -10.16 -24.71
CA LYS A 95 20.81 -10.02 -26.18
C LYS A 95 21.39 -8.68 -26.61
N SER A 96 21.15 -7.63 -25.85
CA SER A 96 21.74 -6.30 -26.13
C SER A 96 23.10 -6.09 -25.45
N GLY A 97 23.49 -7.00 -24.56
CA GLY A 97 24.72 -6.91 -23.78
C GLY A 97 24.72 -5.76 -22.76
N LEU A 98 25.86 -5.58 -22.11
CA LEU A 98 26.08 -4.52 -21.15
C LEU A 98 26.21 -3.16 -21.87
N THR A 99 25.51 -2.13 -21.38
CA THR A 99 25.52 -0.78 -21.97
C THR A 99 26.03 0.26 -20.98
N ALA A 100 26.51 1.40 -21.49
CA ALA A 100 26.94 2.53 -20.67
C ALA A 100 25.83 3.03 -19.72
N ALA A 101 24.56 2.94 -20.14
CA ALA A 101 23.42 3.30 -19.28
C ALA A 101 23.26 2.33 -18.09
N ASP A 102 23.48 1.03 -18.31
CA ASP A 102 23.47 0.03 -17.24
C ASP A 102 24.59 0.28 -16.24
N GLU A 103 25.82 0.62 -16.72
CA GLU A 103 26.96 0.94 -15.87
C GLU A 103 26.72 2.18 -15.03
N GLU A 104 26.12 3.24 -15.59
CA GLU A 104 25.82 4.46 -14.88
C GLU A 104 24.80 4.24 -13.75
N ILE A 105 23.74 3.49 -14.02
CA ILE A 105 22.74 3.14 -13.01
C ILE A 105 23.37 2.24 -11.94
N ALA A 106 24.19 1.26 -12.30
CA ALA A 106 24.87 0.42 -11.34
C ALA A 106 25.75 1.25 -10.37
N VAL A 107 26.40 2.32 -10.83
CA VAL A 107 27.14 3.24 -9.96
C VAL A 107 26.22 3.92 -8.95
N MET A 108 25.01 4.34 -9.35
CA MET A 108 24.03 4.94 -8.44
C MET A 108 23.55 3.92 -7.39
N LEU A 109 23.20 2.72 -7.84
CA LEU A 109 22.70 1.66 -6.97
C LEU A 109 23.76 1.22 -5.93
N ARG A 110 25.02 1.07 -6.32
CA ARG A 110 26.14 0.76 -5.40
C ARG A 110 26.33 1.82 -4.32
N LYS A 111 26.20 3.11 -4.69
CA LYS A 111 26.33 4.23 -3.73
C LYS A 111 25.20 4.30 -2.72
N ALA A 112 24.06 3.74 -3.06
CA ALA A 112 22.87 3.81 -2.22
C ALA A 112 22.89 2.84 -1.04
N GLY A 113 23.73 1.79 -1.07
CA GLY A 113 23.87 0.80 0.00
C GLY A 113 22.64 -0.10 0.20
N ARG A 114 21.72 -0.14 -0.76
CA ARG A 114 20.57 -1.05 -0.76
C ARG A 114 20.98 -2.40 -1.35
N PRO A 115 20.43 -3.54 -0.90
CA PRO A 115 20.59 -4.82 -1.57
C PRO A 115 20.11 -4.74 -3.03
N VAL A 116 20.97 -5.15 -3.97
CA VAL A 116 20.66 -5.16 -5.40
C VAL A 116 20.88 -6.55 -5.95
N VAL A 117 19.89 -7.08 -6.68
CA VAL A 117 20.00 -8.31 -7.46
C VAL A 117 20.01 -7.92 -8.93
N VAL A 118 21.07 -8.24 -9.65
CA VAL A 118 21.15 -8.06 -11.11
C VAL A 118 20.47 -9.23 -11.78
N CYS A 119 19.43 -8.92 -12.56
CA CYS A 119 18.63 -9.90 -13.27
C CYS A 119 18.86 -9.77 -14.78
N VAL A 120 19.63 -10.68 -15.37
CA VAL A 120 19.92 -10.70 -16.80
C VAL A 120 18.83 -11.50 -17.52
N ASN A 121 17.92 -10.77 -18.16
CA ASN A 121 16.76 -11.35 -18.84
C ASN A 121 17.07 -11.73 -20.30
N LYS A 122 16.15 -12.46 -20.92
CA LYS A 122 16.26 -13.03 -22.28
C LYS A 122 17.35 -14.05 -22.41
N SER A 123 17.73 -14.69 -21.29
CA SER A 123 18.61 -15.85 -21.28
C SER A 123 17.76 -17.11 -21.48
N ASP A 124 17.70 -17.56 -22.73
CA ASP A 124 16.90 -18.73 -23.11
C ASP A 124 17.72 -20.03 -22.94
N TYR A 125 18.82 -19.98 -22.19
CA TYR A 125 19.73 -21.10 -21.90
C TYR A 125 19.31 -21.87 -20.66
N VAL A 126 19.40 -23.19 -20.73
CA VAL A 126 19.19 -24.10 -19.60
C VAL A 126 20.55 -24.69 -19.24
N GLY A 127 21.00 -24.44 -18.01
CA GLY A 127 22.32 -24.88 -17.53
C GLY A 127 23.39 -23.78 -17.68
N GLU A 128 24.51 -24.11 -18.34
CA GLU A 128 25.65 -23.20 -18.44
C GLU A 128 25.32 -21.96 -19.27
N GLN A 129 25.64 -20.76 -18.74
CA GLN A 129 25.33 -19.50 -19.39
C GLN A 129 26.39 -19.17 -20.46
N PRO A 130 26.02 -18.40 -21.49
CA PRO A 130 26.95 -17.98 -22.53
C PRO A 130 28.00 -16.99 -21.97
N PRO A 131 29.17 -16.84 -22.59
CA PRO A 131 30.24 -15.95 -22.11
C PRO A 131 29.80 -14.51 -21.87
N GLU A 132 28.89 -14.00 -22.68
CA GLU A 132 28.34 -12.64 -22.61
C GLU A 132 27.57 -12.39 -21.27
N PHE A 133 27.06 -13.44 -20.67
CA PHE A 133 26.41 -13.32 -19.34
C PHE A 133 27.41 -12.85 -18.27
N TYR A 134 28.63 -13.31 -18.34
CA TYR A 134 29.64 -13.01 -17.31
C TYR A 134 30.14 -11.56 -17.36
N GLU A 135 29.88 -10.83 -18.44
CA GLU A 135 30.16 -9.39 -18.54
C GLU A 135 29.36 -8.56 -17.52
N PHE A 136 28.16 -9.03 -17.11
CA PHE A 136 27.33 -8.32 -16.15
C PHE A 136 27.92 -8.28 -14.73
N TYR A 137 28.89 -9.13 -14.40
CA TYR A 137 29.67 -9.01 -13.16
C TYR A 137 30.55 -7.75 -13.12
N ASN A 138 30.87 -7.15 -14.28
CA ASN A 138 31.59 -5.87 -14.35
C ASN A 138 30.80 -4.69 -13.78
N LEU A 139 29.47 -4.84 -13.59
CA LEU A 139 28.66 -3.87 -12.87
C LEU A 139 29.07 -3.71 -11.41
N GLY A 140 29.89 -4.63 -10.87
CA GLY A 140 30.37 -4.58 -9.48
C GLY A 140 29.23 -4.73 -8.45
N LEU A 141 28.21 -5.50 -8.80
CA LEU A 141 27.12 -5.95 -7.95
C LEU A 141 27.26 -7.46 -7.78
N GLU A 142 27.16 -7.94 -6.54
CA GLU A 142 27.58 -9.32 -6.19
C GLU A 142 26.59 -10.37 -6.69
N ASP A 143 25.30 -10.05 -6.65
CA ASP A 143 24.22 -11.00 -6.91
C ASP A 143 23.73 -10.86 -8.36
N VAL A 144 24.12 -11.79 -9.23
CA VAL A 144 23.74 -11.82 -10.66
C VAL A 144 23.04 -13.13 -10.97
N CYS A 145 21.84 -13.07 -11.54
CA CYS A 145 21.09 -14.24 -11.99
C CYS A 145 20.61 -14.09 -13.43
N ALA A 146 20.47 -15.21 -14.13
CA ALA A 146 19.96 -15.29 -15.49
C ALA A 146 18.50 -15.75 -15.48
N ILE A 147 17.64 -15.07 -16.24
CA ILE A 147 16.25 -15.48 -16.41
C ILE A 147 15.79 -15.39 -17.86
N SER A 148 14.71 -16.08 -18.16
CA SER A 148 13.87 -15.80 -19.32
C SER A 148 12.43 -15.59 -18.84
N ALA A 149 12.03 -14.33 -18.72
CA ALA A 149 10.67 -13.99 -18.28
C ALA A 149 9.61 -14.53 -19.25
N ALA A 150 9.91 -14.59 -20.55
CA ALA A 150 9.02 -15.11 -21.58
C ALA A 150 8.84 -16.65 -21.49
N HIS A 151 9.91 -17.37 -21.14
CA HIS A 151 9.94 -18.84 -21.05
C HIS A 151 9.86 -19.35 -19.61
N LYS A 152 9.75 -18.46 -18.64
CA LYS A 152 9.67 -18.76 -17.19
C LYS A 152 10.87 -19.55 -16.65
N LEU A 153 12.05 -19.34 -17.24
CA LEU A 153 13.29 -19.96 -16.80
C LEU A 153 14.00 -19.11 -15.74
N GLY A 154 14.60 -19.73 -14.74
CA GLY A 154 15.40 -19.07 -13.70
C GLY A 154 14.62 -18.23 -12.69
N LEU A 155 13.27 -18.21 -12.76
CA LEU A 155 12.44 -17.35 -11.88
C LEU A 155 12.53 -17.79 -10.41
N GLY A 156 12.57 -19.10 -10.13
CA GLY A 156 12.68 -19.62 -8.77
C GLY A 156 13.98 -19.20 -8.11
N GLU A 157 15.12 -19.36 -8.79
CA GLU A 157 16.45 -18.95 -8.30
C GLU A 157 16.52 -17.43 -8.05
N MET A 158 15.95 -16.63 -8.95
CA MET A 158 15.83 -15.18 -8.79
C MET A 158 15.01 -14.82 -7.53
N LEU A 159 13.86 -15.46 -7.32
CA LEU A 159 12.98 -15.20 -6.17
C LEU A 159 13.66 -15.65 -4.86
N ASP A 160 14.35 -16.78 -4.85
CA ASP A 160 15.12 -17.25 -3.68
C ASP A 160 16.22 -16.25 -3.33
N LEU A 161 16.92 -15.72 -4.34
CA LEU A 161 17.95 -14.71 -4.17
C LEU A 161 17.38 -13.40 -3.59
N ILE A 162 16.26 -12.93 -4.11
CA ILE A 162 15.55 -11.75 -3.59
C ILE A 162 15.16 -11.95 -2.11
N ILE A 163 14.57 -13.09 -1.77
CA ILE A 163 14.15 -13.38 -0.39
C ILE A 163 15.34 -13.45 0.56
N SER A 164 16.50 -13.98 0.11
CA SER A 164 17.72 -14.02 0.91
C SER A 164 18.22 -12.65 1.34
N LYS A 165 17.85 -11.60 0.60
CA LYS A 165 18.20 -10.20 0.89
C LYS A 165 17.17 -9.46 1.71
N PHE A 166 16.03 -10.08 2.02
CA PHE A 166 15.05 -9.43 2.88
C PHE A 166 15.62 -9.22 4.28
N PRO A 167 15.25 -8.13 4.92
CA PRO A 167 15.59 -7.95 6.31
C PRO A 167 15.07 -9.12 7.13
N PRO A 168 15.77 -9.47 8.24
CA PRO A 168 15.28 -10.47 9.16
C PRO A 168 13.86 -10.08 9.58
N ALA A 169 12.96 -11.05 9.68
CA ALA A 169 11.66 -10.83 10.27
C ALA A 169 11.93 -10.40 11.73
N ASP A 170 11.51 -9.18 12.08
CA ASP A 170 11.59 -8.73 13.47
C ASP A 170 10.68 -9.63 14.32
N GLU A 171 11.27 -10.65 14.95
CA GLU A 171 10.60 -11.49 15.95
C GLU A 171 10.40 -10.73 17.29
N SER A 172 11.03 -9.59 17.45
CA SER A 172 10.92 -8.70 18.61
C SER A 172 10.01 -7.50 18.29
N GLU A 173 8.74 -7.71 17.96
CA GLU A 173 7.73 -6.72 18.31
C GLU A 173 7.52 -6.82 19.83
N GLU A 174 8.46 -6.29 20.62
CA GLU A 174 8.08 -5.68 21.89
C GLU A 174 6.91 -4.76 21.55
N GLN A 175 5.84 -4.86 22.35
CA GLN A 175 4.61 -4.09 22.19
C GLN A 175 4.95 -2.59 22.30
N ASP A 176 5.53 -2.06 21.23
CA ASP A 176 5.71 -0.62 21.09
C ASP A 176 4.30 -0.04 20.91
N GLU A 177 3.79 0.61 21.94
CA GLU A 177 2.45 1.22 21.96
C GLU A 177 2.36 2.41 20.98
N THR A 178 3.39 2.63 20.17
CA THR A 178 3.51 3.73 19.23
C THR A 178 2.68 3.47 17.98
N VAL A 179 1.75 4.38 17.68
CA VAL A 179 0.89 4.30 16.48
C VAL A 179 1.64 4.84 15.25
N ARG A 180 1.83 4.02 14.24
CA ARG A 180 2.45 4.43 12.96
C ARG A 180 1.42 5.07 12.05
N VAL A 181 1.68 6.31 11.62
CA VAL A 181 0.73 7.13 10.85
C VAL A 181 1.33 7.50 9.51
N ALA A 182 0.69 7.10 8.41
CA ALA A 182 1.02 7.59 7.08
C ALA A 182 0.14 8.78 6.69
N ILE A 183 0.74 9.90 6.25
CA ILE A 183 0.04 11.03 5.67
C ILE A 183 0.14 10.90 4.15
N ILE A 184 -0.94 10.48 3.51
CA ILE A 184 -1.02 10.26 2.06
C ILE A 184 -1.95 11.28 1.40
N GLY A 185 -1.77 11.51 0.11
CA GLY A 185 -2.57 12.45 -0.67
C GLY A 185 -1.77 12.96 -1.86
N ARG A 186 -2.46 13.60 -2.80
CA ARG A 186 -1.83 14.14 -4.01
C ARG A 186 -0.76 15.22 -3.72
N PRO A 187 0.11 15.55 -4.68
CA PRO A 187 1.01 16.69 -4.58
C PRO A 187 0.24 17.97 -4.23
N ASN A 188 0.85 18.85 -3.43
CA ASN A 188 0.27 20.13 -3.00
C ASN A 188 -1.01 20.09 -2.14
N ALA A 189 -1.48 18.93 -1.70
CA ALA A 189 -2.58 18.81 -0.72
C ALA A 189 -2.20 19.35 0.67
N GLY A 190 -0.91 19.58 0.94
CA GLY A 190 -0.41 20.15 2.19
C GLY A 190 0.19 19.13 3.16
N LYS A 191 0.61 17.94 2.70
CA LYS A 191 1.22 16.89 3.53
C LYS A 191 2.39 17.39 4.36
N SER A 192 3.38 18.05 3.73
CA SER A 192 4.55 18.59 4.42
C SER A 192 4.17 19.67 5.44
N SER A 193 3.16 20.50 5.14
CA SER A 193 2.66 21.51 6.07
C SER A 193 2.01 20.89 7.28
N LEU A 194 1.20 19.82 7.08
CA LEU A 194 0.57 19.09 8.16
C LEU A 194 1.61 18.37 9.01
N SER A 195 2.54 17.63 8.40
CA SER A 195 3.61 16.92 9.12
C SER A 195 4.45 17.89 9.97
N ASN A 196 4.87 19.02 9.41
CA ASN A 196 5.62 20.03 10.16
C ASN A 196 4.79 20.64 11.31
N ARG A 197 3.50 20.83 11.11
CA ARG A 197 2.59 21.35 12.15
C ARG A 197 2.42 20.34 13.28
N LEU A 198 2.26 19.06 12.96
CA LEU A 198 2.14 17.98 13.95
C LEU A 198 3.44 17.82 14.76
N ALA A 199 4.60 17.89 14.09
CA ALA A 199 5.91 17.84 14.73
C ALA A 199 6.23 19.08 15.56
N GLY A 200 5.71 20.25 15.20
CA GLY A 200 5.96 21.54 15.87
C GLY A 200 4.90 21.95 16.89
N ALA A 201 3.96 21.09 17.26
CA ALA A 201 2.96 21.42 18.26
C ALA A 201 3.61 21.57 19.65
N GLU A 202 3.32 22.68 20.37
CA GLU A 202 3.95 23.08 21.65
C GLU A 202 3.85 22.02 22.78
N ARG A 203 3.05 20.98 22.60
CA ARG A 203 2.86 19.87 23.55
C ARG A 203 3.46 18.54 23.08
N SER A 204 4.23 18.55 21.99
CA SER A 204 4.80 17.34 21.40
C SER A 204 6.31 17.29 21.65
N ILE A 205 6.79 16.20 22.24
CA ILE A 205 8.22 15.93 22.34
C ILE A 205 8.63 15.23 21.06
N VAL A 206 9.44 15.86 20.22
CA VAL A 206 9.99 15.25 19.00
C VAL A 206 11.38 14.71 19.33
N SER A 207 11.56 13.41 19.29
CA SER A 207 12.86 12.78 19.39
C SER A 207 13.27 12.22 18.03
N ASN A 208 14.43 12.66 17.53
CA ASN A 208 15.10 11.98 16.42
C ASN A 208 15.96 10.88 17.04
N ILE A 209 15.42 9.68 17.17
CA ILE A 209 16.19 8.54 17.65
C ILE A 209 17.03 8.04 16.46
N ALA A 210 18.31 8.41 16.44
CA ALA A 210 19.31 7.82 15.56
C ALA A 210 19.71 6.46 16.14
N GLY A 211 19.21 5.37 15.56
CA GLY A 211 19.56 4.04 16.11
C GLY A 211 19.38 2.84 15.21
N THR A 212 18.60 2.95 14.14
CA THR A 212 18.48 1.87 13.15
C THR A 212 18.67 2.43 11.75
N THR A 213 19.37 1.73 10.90
CA THR A 213 19.76 2.14 9.52
C THR A 213 18.56 2.37 8.57
N ARG A 214 17.32 2.20 9.05
CA ARG A 214 16.06 2.42 8.33
C ARG A 214 15.30 3.71 8.71
N ASP A 215 15.57 4.33 9.89
CA ASP A 215 14.65 5.26 10.57
C ASP A 215 15.02 6.75 10.48
N THR A 216 15.94 7.16 9.62
CA THR A 216 16.29 8.58 9.43
C THR A 216 15.19 9.44 8.80
N ILE A 217 14.03 8.84 8.51
CA ILE A 217 12.96 9.42 7.71
C ILE A 217 11.66 9.63 8.52
N ASP A 218 11.53 8.96 9.65
CA ASP A 218 10.31 8.95 10.46
C ASP A 218 10.40 10.00 11.59
N SER A 219 9.27 10.59 11.99
CA SER A 219 9.20 11.58 13.07
C SER A 219 8.38 11.02 14.22
N HIS A 220 9.00 10.85 15.40
CA HIS A 220 8.31 10.46 16.62
C HIS A 220 7.68 11.68 17.29
N ILE A 221 6.43 11.52 17.73
CA ILE A 221 5.64 12.55 18.38
C ILE A 221 4.98 11.92 19.60
N GLU A 222 5.19 12.51 20.77
CA GLU A 222 4.53 12.11 22.01
C GLU A 222 3.64 13.25 22.53
N ASN A 223 2.38 12.93 22.85
CA ASN A 223 1.41 13.91 23.34
C ASN A 223 0.39 13.27 24.28
N GLU A 224 -0.62 14.01 24.72
CA GLU A 224 -1.68 13.55 25.63
C GLU A 224 -2.50 12.34 25.12
N TYR A 225 -2.48 12.08 23.81
CA TYR A 225 -3.18 10.94 23.19
C TYR A 225 -2.31 9.69 23.08
N GLY A 226 -0.98 9.80 23.31
CA GLY A 226 -0.03 8.69 23.25
C GLY A 226 1.17 8.99 22.38
N SER A 227 1.87 7.92 21.97
CA SER A 227 3.05 7.96 21.11
C SER A 227 2.68 7.68 19.65
N PHE A 228 3.18 8.49 18.74
CA PHE A 228 2.90 8.40 17.31
C PHE A 228 4.20 8.48 16.50
N THR A 229 4.27 7.74 15.42
CA THR A 229 5.35 7.83 14.44
C THR A 229 4.78 8.21 13.08
N ILE A 230 5.13 9.41 12.59
CA ILE A 230 4.77 9.80 11.22
C ILE A 230 5.75 9.16 10.26
N VAL A 231 5.26 8.25 9.42
CA VAL A 231 6.04 7.47 8.45
C VAL A 231 6.37 8.33 7.23
N ASP A 232 7.59 8.19 6.69
CA ASP A 232 8.08 8.82 5.43
C ASP A 232 8.06 10.37 5.43
N THR A 233 8.54 11.01 6.51
CA THR A 233 8.62 12.48 6.57
C THR A 233 9.70 13.09 5.67
N ALA A 234 10.75 12.36 5.28
CA ALA A 234 11.81 12.88 4.39
C ALA A 234 11.35 13.01 2.94
N GLY A 235 10.51 12.09 2.47
CA GLY A 235 9.85 12.23 1.18
C GLY A 235 8.99 13.48 1.06
N MET A 236 8.46 13.98 2.18
CA MET A 236 7.70 15.22 2.24
C MET A 236 8.57 16.48 2.24
N ARG A 237 9.87 16.40 2.61
CA ARG A 237 10.79 17.55 2.74
C ARG A 237 11.55 17.86 1.46
N LYS A 238 11.81 16.89 0.59
CA LYS A 238 12.52 17.09 -0.68
C LYS A 238 11.55 17.61 -1.76
N LYS A 239 11.50 18.92 -1.98
CA LYS A 239 10.89 19.52 -3.16
C LYS A 239 11.85 19.37 -4.35
N GLY A 240 11.68 18.36 -5.17
CA GLY A 240 12.45 18.17 -6.42
C GLY A 240 11.70 18.73 -7.64
N LYS A 241 12.46 19.19 -8.63
CA LYS A 241 12.05 19.94 -9.83
C LYS A 241 11.50 19.08 -10.98
N ILE A 242 10.57 18.15 -10.76
CA ILE A 242 10.10 17.27 -11.84
C ILE A 242 8.57 17.14 -11.70
N GLU A 243 7.81 17.92 -12.47
CA GLU A 243 6.34 18.03 -12.30
C GLU A 243 5.51 16.92 -12.96
N ASP A 244 5.95 16.29 -14.05
CA ASP A 244 5.13 15.32 -14.81
C ASP A 244 5.37 13.83 -14.48
N VAL A 245 6.49 13.47 -13.87
CA VAL A 245 6.77 12.13 -13.35
C VAL A 245 6.17 11.92 -11.95
N ILE A 246 5.62 13.00 -11.37
CA ILE A 246 5.23 13.12 -9.96
C ILE A 246 4.05 12.26 -9.59
N GLU A 247 3.10 11.97 -10.50
CA GLU A 247 1.87 11.27 -10.12
C GLU A 247 2.11 9.80 -9.74
N ARG A 248 2.80 9.05 -10.61
CA ARG A 248 3.11 7.63 -10.37
C ARG A 248 4.10 7.44 -9.21
N TYR A 249 5.07 8.35 -9.12
CA TYR A 249 6.00 8.41 -7.99
C TYR A 249 5.30 8.63 -6.65
N SER A 250 4.30 9.53 -6.63
CA SER A 250 3.46 9.74 -5.45
C SER A 250 2.68 8.49 -5.04
N MET A 251 2.24 7.68 -6.00
CA MET A 251 1.52 6.42 -5.75
C MET A 251 2.44 5.36 -5.11
N VAL A 252 3.65 5.18 -5.65
CA VAL A 252 4.62 4.22 -5.11
C VAL A 252 5.02 4.57 -3.68
N ARG A 253 5.29 5.87 -3.41
CA ARG A 253 5.57 6.34 -2.06
C ARG A 253 4.38 6.18 -1.12
N ALA A 254 3.18 6.49 -1.60
CA ALA A 254 1.97 6.30 -0.81
C ALA A 254 1.81 4.83 -0.43
N LEU A 255 2.06 3.89 -1.36
CA LEU A 255 1.99 2.46 -1.09
C LEU A 255 2.99 2.02 -0.02
N ALA A 256 4.27 2.42 -0.14
CA ALA A 256 5.30 2.09 0.84
C ALA A 256 4.98 2.66 2.24
N ALA A 257 4.43 3.88 2.29
CA ALA A 257 4.00 4.49 3.54
C ALA A 257 2.77 3.78 4.13
N VAL A 258 1.78 3.43 3.30
CA VAL A 258 0.57 2.69 3.67
C VAL A 258 0.94 1.34 4.27
N ASP A 259 1.85 0.58 3.64
CA ASP A 259 2.22 -0.73 4.15
C ASP A 259 2.80 -0.66 5.57
N ARG A 260 3.67 0.33 5.85
CA ARG A 260 4.32 0.54 7.15
C ARG A 260 3.40 1.15 8.22
N ALA A 261 2.26 1.71 7.85
CA ALA A 261 1.35 2.41 8.76
C ALA A 261 0.32 1.50 9.41
N ASP A 262 -0.11 1.89 10.60
CA ASP A 262 -1.30 1.35 11.29
C ASP A 262 -2.55 2.16 10.89
N VAL A 263 -2.38 3.49 10.74
CA VAL A 263 -3.45 4.43 10.38
C VAL A 263 -3.00 5.30 9.21
N CYS A 264 -3.87 5.44 8.20
CA CYS A 264 -3.67 6.32 7.06
C CYS A 264 -4.49 7.61 7.21
N VAL A 265 -3.81 8.76 7.12
CA VAL A 265 -4.42 10.08 7.03
C VAL A 265 -4.45 10.50 5.56
N ILE A 266 -5.65 10.44 4.96
CA ILE A 266 -5.86 10.76 3.54
C ILE A 266 -6.14 12.25 3.42
N LEU A 267 -5.17 13.00 2.90
CA LEU A 267 -5.22 14.45 2.84
C LEU A 267 -5.75 14.93 1.50
N VAL A 268 -6.89 15.62 1.53
CA VAL A 268 -7.58 16.20 0.37
C VAL A 268 -7.56 17.72 0.48
N ASP A 269 -7.40 18.40 -0.64
CA ASP A 269 -7.46 19.86 -0.74
C ASP A 269 -8.91 20.32 -0.85
N ALA A 270 -9.37 21.13 0.11
CA ALA A 270 -10.76 21.63 0.16
C ALA A 270 -11.16 22.45 -1.07
N GLU A 271 -10.21 23.23 -1.64
CA GLU A 271 -10.48 24.12 -2.77
C GLU A 271 -10.67 23.33 -4.07
N ALA A 272 -9.86 22.31 -4.28
CA ALA A 272 -9.96 21.46 -5.47
C ALA A 272 -10.99 20.33 -5.34
N GLY A 273 -11.43 20.02 -4.13
CA GLY A 273 -12.31 18.89 -3.84
C GLY A 273 -11.65 17.53 -4.03
N VAL A 274 -12.46 16.48 -3.99
CA VAL A 274 -11.99 15.10 -4.21
C VAL A 274 -11.82 14.83 -5.71
N THR A 275 -10.59 14.52 -6.11
CA THR A 275 -10.22 14.19 -7.50
C THR A 275 -10.10 12.66 -7.68
N GLU A 276 -9.99 12.20 -8.94
CA GLU A 276 -9.72 10.79 -9.23
C GLU A 276 -8.38 10.31 -8.63
N GLN A 277 -7.37 11.17 -8.59
CA GLN A 277 -6.10 10.86 -7.98
C GLN A 277 -6.23 10.67 -6.45
N ASP A 278 -7.04 11.49 -5.78
CA ASP A 278 -7.34 11.31 -4.36
C ASP A 278 -8.07 9.99 -4.12
N ALA A 279 -9.01 9.61 -5.00
CA ALA A 279 -9.72 8.34 -4.91
C ALA A 279 -8.78 7.13 -5.11
N ARG A 280 -7.82 7.19 -6.05
CA ARG A 280 -6.81 6.14 -6.23
C ARG A 280 -5.91 5.98 -5.00
N ILE A 281 -5.44 7.10 -4.43
CA ILE A 281 -4.62 7.09 -3.21
C ILE A 281 -5.41 6.56 -2.01
N ALA A 282 -6.67 6.94 -1.88
CA ALA A 282 -7.57 6.43 -0.85
C ALA A 282 -7.82 4.91 -1.02
N GLY A 283 -7.93 4.45 -2.27
CA GLY A 283 -8.05 3.03 -2.62
C GLY A 283 -6.87 2.20 -2.10
N LEU A 284 -5.63 2.71 -2.18
CA LEU A 284 -4.46 2.01 -1.62
C LEU A 284 -4.63 1.70 -0.12
N ALA A 285 -5.09 2.66 0.67
CA ALA A 285 -5.30 2.45 2.10
C ALA A 285 -6.43 1.45 2.37
N HIS A 286 -7.52 1.52 1.59
CA HIS A 286 -8.66 0.61 1.69
C HIS A 286 -8.28 -0.82 1.33
N ASP A 287 -7.64 -1.05 0.17
CA ASP A 287 -7.26 -2.36 -0.34
C ASP A 287 -6.25 -3.06 0.58
N ASN A 288 -5.33 -2.28 1.18
CA ASN A 288 -4.41 -2.78 2.20
C ASN A 288 -5.06 -2.96 3.60
N GLY A 289 -6.36 -2.73 3.73
CA GLY A 289 -7.08 -2.94 4.98
C GLY A 289 -6.68 -2.00 6.11
N LYS A 290 -6.11 -0.83 5.78
CA LYS A 290 -5.61 0.12 6.79
C LYS A 290 -6.72 0.96 7.41
N ALA A 291 -6.64 1.15 8.70
CA ALA A 291 -7.49 2.12 9.39
C ALA A 291 -7.24 3.53 8.81
N SER A 292 -8.29 4.31 8.58
CA SER A 292 -8.18 5.52 7.76
C SER A 292 -9.01 6.68 8.29
N VAL A 293 -8.47 7.88 8.16
CA VAL A 293 -9.12 9.16 8.42
C VAL A 293 -9.02 10.03 7.17
N ILE A 294 -10.12 10.58 6.69
CA ILE A 294 -10.12 11.55 5.58
C ILE A 294 -9.99 12.95 6.16
N VAL A 295 -8.99 13.69 5.72
CA VAL A 295 -8.70 15.05 6.20
C VAL A 295 -8.81 16.04 5.06
N ILE A 296 -9.77 16.94 5.17
CA ILE A 296 -9.99 18.04 4.22
C ILE A 296 -9.19 19.23 4.70
N ASN A 297 -8.06 19.50 4.03
CA ASN A 297 -7.12 20.55 4.37
C ASN A 297 -7.39 21.85 3.59
N LYS A 298 -6.76 22.94 3.99
CA LYS A 298 -6.94 24.31 3.46
C LYS A 298 -8.36 24.85 3.70
N TRP A 299 -9.00 24.41 4.78
CA TRP A 299 -10.35 24.83 5.15
C TRP A 299 -10.47 26.33 5.43
N ASP A 300 -9.34 27.04 5.60
CA ASP A 300 -9.26 28.48 5.72
C ASP A 300 -9.58 29.24 4.42
N LEU A 301 -9.47 28.58 3.26
CA LEU A 301 -9.75 29.16 1.94
C LEU A 301 -11.22 29.04 1.52
N ILE A 302 -12.00 28.21 2.20
CA ILE A 302 -13.40 27.98 1.86
C ILE A 302 -14.31 29.02 2.51
N GLU A 303 -15.17 29.64 1.71
CA GLU A 303 -16.26 30.50 2.21
C GLU A 303 -17.26 29.65 3.00
N LYS A 304 -17.50 30.06 4.26
CA LYS A 304 -18.32 29.30 5.19
C LYS A 304 -19.72 29.86 5.24
N GLN A 305 -20.69 29.06 4.81
CA GLN A 305 -22.13 29.32 4.94
C GLN A 305 -22.76 28.23 5.82
N THR A 306 -23.99 28.44 6.26
CA THR A 306 -24.73 27.42 6.99
C THR A 306 -24.88 26.15 6.12
N GLY A 307 -24.42 25.00 6.64
CA GLY A 307 -24.50 23.72 5.92
C GLY A 307 -23.31 23.41 5.01
N THR A 308 -22.30 24.30 4.89
CA THR A 308 -21.11 24.06 4.04
C THR A 308 -20.36 22.80 4.45
N LEU A 309 -20.26 22.51 5.76
CA LEU A 309 -19.54 21.36 6.29
C LEU A 309 -20.24 20.06 5.92
N GLU A 310 -21.55 19.96 6.16
CA GLU A 310 -22.39 18.80 5.85
C GLU A 310 -22.45 18.53 4.34
N THR A 311 -22.53 19.61 3.55
CA THR A 311 -22.51 19.49 2.08
C THR A 311 -21.17 18.95 1.58
N MET A 312 -20.05 19.45 2.11
CA MET A 312 -18.72 18.97 1.71
C MET A 312 -18.49 17.53 2.17
N GLU A 313 -18.90 17.16 3.37
CA GLU A 313 -18.82 15.77 3.86
C GLU A 313 -19.60 14.82 2.97
N LYS A 314 -20.80 15.20 2.55
CA LYS A 314 -21.61 14.43 1.60
C LYS A 314 -20.89 14.26 0.26
N ILE A 315 -20.32 15.33 -0.29
CA ILE A 315 -19.53 15.27 -1.54
C ILE A 315 -18.35 14.30 -1.40
N VAL A 316 -17.65 14.33 -0.27
CA VAL A 316 -16.53 13.41 0.00
C VAL A 316 -17.02 11.96 0.00
N LYS A 317 -18.11 11.66 0.71
CA LYS A 317 -18.70 10.30 0.77
C LYS A 317 -19.22 9.84 -0.58
N ASP A 318 -19.85 10.71 -1.37
CA ASP A 318 -20.32 10.39 -2.71
C ASP A 318 -19.18 10.10 -3.69
N ARG A 319 -18.01 10.75 -3.51
CA ARG A 319 -16.81 10.55 -4.34
C ARG A 319 -15.95 9.37 -3.89
N LEU A 320 -16.01 8.98 -2.61
CA LEU A 320 -15.28 7.87 -2.00
C LEU A 320 -16.25 6.85 -1.37
N PRO A 321 -17.18 6.25 -2.14
CA PRO A 321 -18.22 5.40 -1.59
C PRO A 321 -17.70 4.11 -0.95
N PHE A 322 -16.48 3.67 -1.30
CA PHE A 322 -15.80 2.53 -0.70
C PHE A 322 -15.19 2.84 0.66
N MET A 323 -15.12 4.14 1.05
CA MET A 323 -14.59 4.61 2.33
C MET A 323 -15.64 5.36 3.17
N ASP A 324 -16.91 5.03 3.04
CA ASP A 324 -18.00 5.65 3.81
C ASP A 324 -17.84 5.45 5.34
N TYR A 325 -17.06 4.46 5.73
CA TYR A 325 -16.69 4.17 7.11
C TYR A 325 -15.66 5.14 7.71
N ALA A 326 -14.90 5.86 6.85
CA ALA A 326 -13.83 6.72 7.32
C ALA A 326 -14.38 8.06 7.83
N PRO A 327 -14.03 8.50 9.04
CA PRO A 327 -14.43 9.80 9.55
C PRO A 327 -13.75 10.92 8.75
N VAL A 328 -14.48 12.03 8.56
CA VAL A 328 -14.01 13.21 7.83
C VAL A 328 -13.70 14.34 8.80
N LEU A 329 -12.47 14.87 8.75
CA LEU A 329 -12.03 16.00 9.57
C LEU A 329 -11.62 17.18 8.68
N PHE A 330 -12.11 18.37 8.97
CA PHE A 330 -11.81 19.60 8.25
C PHE A 330 -10.79 20.43 9.03
N ILE A 331 -9.61 20.68 8.42
CA ILE A 331 -8.50 21.37 9.06
C ILE A 331 -7.91 22.48 8.18
N SER A 332 -7.11 23.33 8.78
CA SER A 332 -6.09 24.13 8.08
C SER A 332 -4.72 23.86 8.68
N ALA A 333 -3.87 23.16 7.95
CA ALA A 333 -2.49 22.92 8.35
C ALA A 333 -1.69 24.25 8.44
N LYS A 334 -2.08 25.27 7.65
CA LYS A 334 -1.46 26.61 7.65
C LYS A 334 -1.76 27.38 8.93
N THR A 335 -3.03 27.46 9.32
CA THR A 335 -3.47 28.24 10.49
C THR A 335 -3.44 27.45 11.79
N GLY A 336 -3.40 26.10 11.73
CA GLY A 336 -3.51 25.21 12.87
C GLY A 336 -4.94 24.86 13.25
N GLN A 337 -5.94 25.35 12.52
CA GLN A 337 -7.36 25.14 12.84
C GLN A 337 -7.69 23.66 12.89
N ARG A 338 -8.20 23.16 14.03
CA ARG A 338 -8.66 21.77 14.30
C ARG A 338 -7.59 20.68 14.10
N VAL A 339 -6.30 21.03 13.98
CA VAL A 339 -5.22 20.02 13.84
C VAL A 339 -5.03 19.25 15.14
N ASP A 340 -5.30 19.86 16.28
CA ASP A 340 -5.32 19.25 17.62
C ASP A 340 -6.24 18.03 17.72
N LYS A 341 -7.38 18.05 17.02
CA LYS A 341 -8.36 16.96 17.02
C LYS A 341 -7.89 15.71 16.26
N LEU A 342 -6.88 15.86 15.40
CA LEU A 342 -6.45 14.77 14.53
C LEU A 342 -5.86 13.60 15.31
N PHE A 343 -5.02 13.84 16.32
CA PHE A 343 -4.43 12.78 17.13
C PHE A 343 -5.47 11.96 17.90
N GLY A 344 -6.48 12.63 18.47
CA GLY A 344 -7.57 11.95 19.14
C GLY A 344 -8.37 11.05 18.19
N LEU A 345 -8.60 11.52 16.95
CA LEU A 345 -9.30 10.74 15.92
C LEU A 345 -8.46 9.56 15.44
N ILE A 346 -7.14 9.76 15.19
CA ILE A 346 -6.20 8.68 14.85
C ILE A 346 -6.23 7.59 15.93
N LYS A 347 -6.14 7.98 17.22
CA LYS A 347 -6.19 7.03 18.32
C LYS A 347 -7.49 6.23 18.33
N THR A 348 -8.64 6.90 18.18
CA THR A 348 -9.95 6.23 18.14
C THR A 348 -10.03 5.21 17.00
N VAL A 349 -9.58 5.58 15.81
CA VAL A 349 -9.59 4.70 14.63
C VAL A 349 -8.62 3.52 14.82
N TYR A 350 -7.45 3.75 15.41
CA TYR A 350 -6.48 2.71 15.74
C TYR A 350 -7.05 1.71 16.77
N GLU A 351 -7.67 2.20 17.84
CA GLU A 351 -8.32 1.35 18.83
C GLU A 351 -9.46 0.52 18.20
N ASN A 352 -10.24 1.13 17.29
CA ASN A 352 -11.26 0.43 16.54
C ASN A 352 -10.68 -0.70 15.68
N SER A 353 -9.48 -0.52 15.11
CA SER A 353 -8.82 -1.54 14.30
C SER A 353 -8.38 -2.77 15.10
N LYS A 354 -8.14 -2.59 16.39
CA LYS A 354 -7.73 -3.67 17.33
C LYS A 354 -8.90 -4.42 17.97
N LYS A 355 -10.14 -4.04 17.69
CA LYS A 355 -11.32 -4.67 18.28
C LYS A 355 -11.43 -6.15 17.92
N ARG A 356 -11.57 -6.98 18.94
CA ARG A 356 -11.85 -8.41 18.79
C ARG A 356 -13.23 -8.74 19.35
N LEU A 357 -14.07 -9.34 18.53
CA LEU A 357 -15.38 -9.83 18.92
C LEU A 357 -15.29 -11.31 19.31
N THR A 358 -16.00 -11.67 20.38
CA THR A 358 -16.16 -13.09 20.72
C THR A 358 -17.11 -13.76 19.73
N THR A 359 -16.87 -15.03 19.43
CA THR A 359 -17.70 -15.82 18.52
C THR A 359 -19.19 -15.79 18.90
N SER A 360 -19.50 -15.83 20.20
CA SER A 360 -20.88 -15.77 20.70
C SER A 360 -21.59 -14.47 20.35
N VAL A 361 -20.93 -13.32 20.58
CA VAL A 361 -21.49 -12.00 20.31
C VAL A 361 -21.67 -11.78 18.80
N LEU A 362 -20.70 -12.22 17.99
CA LEU A 362 -20.79 -12.17 16.54
C LEU A 362 -21.99 -13.00 16.02
N ASN A 363 -22.13 -14.24 16.46
CA ASN A 363 -23.19 -15.12 15.99
C ASN A 363 -24.59 -14.66 16.43
N LYS A 364 -24.71 -14.04 17.61
CA LYS A 364 -25.96 -13.40 18.04
C LYS A 364 -26.36 -12.28 17.05
N MET A 365 -25.43 -11.39 16.70
CA MET A 365 -25.68 -10.33 15.72
C MET A 365 -26.05 -10.88 14.36
N ILE A 366 -25.33 -11.91 13.85
CA ILE A 366 -25.67 -12.58 12.57
C ILE A 366 -27.09 -13.14 12.60
N SER A 367 -27.48 -13.82 13.66
CA SER A 367 -28.84 -14.37 13.80
C SER A 367 -29.91 -13.28 13.79
N GLU A 368 -29.68 -12.17 14.50
CA GLU A 368 -30.57 -11.00 14.50
C GLU A 368 -30.64 -10.37 13.10
N ALA A 369 -29.50 -10.20 12.42
CA ALA A 369 -29.44 -9.67 11.07
C ALA A 369 -30.20 -10.51 10.05
N VAL A 370 -30.03 -11.83 10.08
CA VAL A 370 -30.75 -12.79 9.22
C VAL A 370 -32.26 -12.78 9.49
N THR A 371 -32.67 -12.55 10.74
CA THR A 371 -34.08 -12.43 11.11
C THR A 371 -34.70 -11.12 10.58
N GLN A 372 -33.95 -10.02 10.60
CA GLN A 372 -34.40 -8.71 10.10
C GLN A 372 -34.50 -8.65 8.57
N VAL A 373 -33.51 -9.17 7.88
CA VAL A 373 -33.44 -9.22 6.42
C VAL A 373 -33.14 -10.64 6.00
N PRO A 374 -34.11 -11.35 5.37
CA PRO A 374 -33.91 -12.72 4.89
C PRO A 374 -32.72 -12.83 3.93
N THR A 375 -32.04 -13.97 4.01
CA THR A 375 -30.89 -14.26 3.15
C THR A 375 -31.29 -14.34 1.67
N PRO A 376 -30.39 -14.03 0.74
CA PRO A 376 -30.63 -14.16 -0.70
C PRO A 376 -31.00 -15.59 -1.09
N GLN A 377 -31.76 -15.69 -2.19
CA GLN A 377 -32.09 -16.98 -2.81
C GLN A 377 -31.82 -16.95 -4.31
N ASP A 378 -31.33 -18.04 -4.85
CA ASP A 378 -31.21 -18.29 -6.29
C ASP A 378 -31.79 -19.65 -6.64
N LYS A 379 -32.69 -19.69 -7.65
CA LYS A 379 -33.34 -20.91 -8.16
C LYS A 379 -33.95 -21.81 -7.07
N GLY A 380 -34.57 -21.19 -6.06
CA GLY A 380 -35.20 -21.90 -4.93
C GLY A 380 -34.24 -22.37 -3.83
N ARG A 381 -32.93 -22.09 -3.95
CA ARG A 381 -31.96 -22.36 -2.90
C ARG A 381 -31.69 -21.08 -2.12
N HIS A 382 -31.79 -21.12 -0.79
CA HIS A 382 -31.52 -20.01 0.09
C HIS A 382 -30.08 -20.09 0.61
N LEU A 383 -29.42 -18.94 0.70
CA LEU A 383 -28.16 -18.82 1.45
C LEU A 383 -28.45 -19.15 2.93
N ARG A 384 -27.65 -20.01 3.54
CA ARG A 384 -27.71 -20.30 4.98
C ARG A 384 -26.36 -19.98 5.60
N ILE A 385 -26.36 -19.07 6.59
CA ILE A 385 -25.17 -18.79 7.40
C ILE A 385 -25.27 -19.66 8.64
N TYR A 386 -24.33 -20.57 8.83
CA TYR A 386 -24.32 -21.49 9.95
C TYR A 386 -23.69 -20.85 11.19
N TYR A 387 -22.57 -20.21 11.03
CA TYR A 387 -21.87 -19.46 12.06
C TYR A 387 -20.82 -18.54 11.43
N GLY A 388 -20.32 -17.59 12.24
CA GLY A 388 -19.22 -16.70 11.90
C GLY A 388 -18.16 -16.67 12.99
N THR A 389 -16.93 -16.37 12.62
CA THR A 389 -15.81 -16.14 13.52
C THR A 389 -14.93 -15.01 13.02
N GLN A 390 -14.32 -14.27 13.93
CA GLN A 390 -13.30 -13.27 13.55
C GLN A 390 -11.93 -13.95 13.44
N VAL A 391 -11.39 -14.00 12.21
CA VAL A 391 -10.12 -14.67 11.89
C VAL A 391 -8.92 -13.75 11.96
N SER A 392 -9.12 -12.42 11.76
CA SER A 392 -8.09 -11.40 11.90
C SER A 392 -8.63 -10.15 12.56
N VAL A 393 -7.73 -9.34 13.14
CA VAL A 393 -8.07 -8.09 13.84
C VAL A 393 -7.69 -6.87 12.98
N GLN A 394 -6.56 -6.92 12.28
CA GLN A 394 -6.05 -5.83 11.45
C GLN A 394 -5.75 -6.32 10.04
N PRO A 395 -6.67 -6.08 9.09
CA PRO A 395 -8.03 -5.55 9.25
C PRO A 395 -8.97 -6.55 9.92
N PRO A 396 -10.07 -6.08 10.58
CA PRO A 396 -11.12 -6.94 11.10
C PRO A 396 -11.70 -7.81 9.97
N THR A 397 -11.43 -9.12 10.06
CA THR A 397 -11.83 -10.08 9.04
C THR A 397 -12.71 -11.15 9.67
N PHE A 398 -13.90 -11.32 9.12
CA PHE A 398 -14.90 -12.26 9.62
C PHE A 398 -15.13 -13.37 8.61
N ALA A 399 -14.86 -14.61 8.97
CA ALA A 399 -15.21 -15.78 8.19
C ALA A 399 -16.64 -16.21 8.53
N LEU A 400 -17.52 -16.25 7.51
CA LEU A 400 -18.89 -16.73 7.61
C LEU A 400 -18.99 -18.07 6.91
N PHE A 401 -19.38 -19.10 7.64
CA PHE A 401 -19.54 -20.44 7.12
C PHE A 401 -20.96 -20.62 6.59
N VAL A 402 -21.08 -20.89 5.30
CA VAL A 402 -22.34 -20.94 4.56
C VAL A 402 -22.53 -22.30 3.89
N ASN A 403 -23.77 -22.54 3.40
CA ASN A 403 -24.05 -23.74 2.60
C ASN A 403 -23.45 -23.66 1.19
N ASP A 404 -23.46 -22.48 0.58
CA ASP A 404 -22.95 -22.23 -0.78
C ASP A 404 -22.61 -20.74 -0.91
N LYS A 405 -21.32 -20.45 -1.12
CA LYS A 405 -20.81 -19.06 -1.23
C LYS A 405 -21.37 -18.31 -2.44
N GLU A 406 -21.70 -19.03 -3.52
CA GLU A 406 -22.23 -18.44 -4.76
C GLU A 406 -23.67 -17.91 -4.62
N LEU A 407 -24.39 -18.33 -3.58
CA LEU A 407 -25.71 -17.78 -3.25
C LEU A 407 -25.63 -16.41 -2.57
N SER A 408 -24.44 -15.97 -2.17
CA SER A 408 -24.27 -14.63 -1.62
C SER A 408 -24.34 -13.58 -2.72
N HIS A 409 -24.97 -12.46 -2.40
CA HIS A 409 -25.01 -11.30 -3.26
C HIS A 409 -24.29 -10.14 -2.56
N PHE A 410 -23.51 -9.39 -3.30
CA PHE A 410 -22.76 -8.23 -2.81
C PHE A 410 -23.59 -7.28 -1.91
N SER A 411 -24.86 -7.05 -2.25
CA SER A 411 -25.75 -6.20 -1.44
C SER A 411 -26.01 -6.78 -0.04
N TYR A 412 -26.02 -8.13 0.10
CA TYR A 412 -26.22 -8.78 1.39
C TYR A 412 -24.97 -8.76 2.23
N GLU A 413 -23.81 -8.93 1.62
CA GLU A 413 -22.53 -8.79 2.30
C GLU A 413 -22.38 -7.37 2.85
N ARG A 414 -22.68 -6.36 2.05
CA ARG A 414 -22.70 -4.95 2.48
C ARG A 414 -23.73 -4.70 3.59
N TYR A 415 -24.88 -5.36 3.56
CA TYR A 415 -25.84 -5.29 4.65
C TYR A 415 -25.26 -5.85 5.96
N LEU A 416 -24.62 -7.02 5.92
CA LEU A 416 -23.96 -7.63 7.09
C LEU A 416 -22.81 -6.77 7.63
N GLU A 417 -22.01 -6.19 6.74
CA GLU A 417 -20.97 -5.24 7.12
C GLU A 417 -21.55 -4.02 7.84
N ASN A 418 -22.64 -3.46 7.32
CA ASN A 418 -23.35 -2.36 7.97
C ASN A 418 -23.92 -2.74 9.35
N GLN A 419 -24.37 -3.98 9.53
CA GLN A 419 -24.81 -4.48 10.83
C GLN A 419 -23.64 -4.61 11.82
N LEU A 420 -22.46 -5.08 11.37
CA LEU A 420 -21.25 -5.09 12.17
C LEU A 420 -20.87 -3.68 12.64
N ARG A 421 -20.89 -2.70 11.73
CA ARG A 421 -20.59 -1.30 12.06
C ARG A 421 -21.58 -0.70 13.05
N ARG A 422 -22.88 -0.92 12.84
CA ARG A 422 -23.93 -0.39 13.72
C ARG A 422 -23.86 -0.94 15.13
N ASN A 423 -23.55 -2.23 15.29
CA ASN A 423 -23.55 -2.89 16.59
C ASN A 423 -22.23 -2.72 17.35
N PHE A 424 -21.08 -2.62 16.62
CA PHE A 424 -19.75 -2.68 17.26
C PHE A 424 -18.87 -1.47 16.99
N GLY A 425 -19.32 -0.53 16.16
CA GLY A 425 -18.55 0.62 15.74
C GLY A 425 -17.71 0.30 14.49
N PHE A 426 -16.39 0.13 14.61
CA PHE A 426 -15.45 0.01 13.50
C PHE A 426 -15.39 1.25 12.60
N GLU A 427 -15.68 2.43 13.16
CA GLU A 427 -15.47 3.69 12.48
C GLU A 427 -13.99 3.85 12.12
N GLY A 428 -13.73 4.28 10.89
CA GLY A 428 -12.38 4.43 10.35
C GLY A 428 -11.68 3.13 9.94
N VAL A 429 -12.37 1.98 9.99
CA VAL A 429 -11.73 0.67 9.76
C VAL A 429 -12.46 -0.10 8.66
N PRO A 430 -11.77 -0.58 7.61
CA PRO A 430 -12.37 -1.47 6.62
C PRO A 430 -12.65 -2.84 7.25
N ILE A 431 -13.80 -3.42 6.93
CA ILE A 431 -14.18 -4.77 7.38
C ILE A 431 -14.09 -5.71 6.19
N ARG A 432 -13.50 -6.90 6.39
CA ARG A 432 -13.47 -7.98 5.40
C ARG A 432 -14.43 -9.10 5.79
N LEU A 433 -15.31 -9.51 4.87
CA LEU A 433 -16.15 -10.69 5.01
C LEU A 433 -15.64 -11.80 4.08
N LEU A 434 -15.35 -12.96 4.64
CA LEU A 434 -14.92 -14.15 3.91
C LEU A 434 -16.03 -15.20 4.00
N LEU A 435 -16.62 -15.55 2.88
CA LEU A 435 -17.59 -16.63 2.80
C LEU A 435 -16.87 -17.96 2.55
N ARG A 436 -17.12 -18.96 3.38
CA ARG A 436 -16.55 -20.31 3.28
C ARG A 436 -17.65 -21.37 3.24
N ASN A 437 -17.57 -22.30 2.32
CA ASN A 437 -18.46 -23.44 2.29
C ASN A 437 -18.20 -24.34 3.51
N LYS A 438 -19.27 -24.80 4.18
CA LYS A 438 -19.18 -25.64 5.38
C LYS A 438 -18.61 -27.03 5.08
N ASN A 439 -18.88 -27.56 3.87
CA ASN A 439 -18.35 -28.84 3.44
C ASN A 439 -17.05 -28.56 2.69
N GLY A 440 -15.93 -28.57 3.42
CA GLY A 440 -14.63 -28.19 2.89
C GLY A 440 -14.27 -28.95 1.60
N GLU A 441 -14.37 -28.25 0.48
CA GLU A 441 -13.48 -28.39 -0.63
C GLU A 441 -12.57 -27.15 -0.55
N GLU A 442 -11.32 -27.38 -0.21
CA GLU A 442 -10.25 -26.41 -0.33
C GLU A 442 -10.05 -26.16 -1.82
N ASP A 443 -10.34 -24.93 -2.28
CA ASP A 443 -9.90 -24.43 -3.58
C ASP A 443 -8.52 -23.74 -3.42
#